data_e0684814903f596131847c1de738afd2
#
_entry.id   e0684814903f596131847c1de738afd2
#
_cell.length_a   1.000
_cell.length_b   1.000
_cell.length_c   1.000
_cell.angle_alpha   90.00
_cell.angle_beta   90.00
_cell.angle_gamma   90.00
#
_symmetry.space_group_name_H-M   'P 1'
#
loop_
_entity.id
_entity.type
_entity.pdbx_description
1 polymer ?
#
loop_
_entity_poly.entity_id
_entity_poly.type
_entity_poly.pdbx_seq_one_letter_code
_entity_poly.pdbx_strand_id
1 'polypeptide(L)'
;MTFQGYTQETVDFLWGIRFNNERGWFMDHKQDYQDHLLSPTRALAEQVYDAIHEDFPDEPFLLKMSRIYRDARRLHGQGPYKDHLWFCIRTGDQDWTGRPTFYFEIGPDYYSYGMGFWCPRPALMAAYRQGIDRHPEELSRLVRQFNKQDVFALAGPEYARSKGETTPLLRPWYNRKSVNLQHDVPLDDRIFSPELAQDVINGFRSLMPFYRYFDRLCASTAEA
;
A
#
# COMPACT_ATOMS: atom_id res chain seq x y z
N MET A 1 -11.57 -14.55 -11.09
CA MET A 1 -11.12 -14.37 -12.51
C MET A 1 -9.62 -14.13 -12.49
N THR A 2 -8.88 -14.62 -13.51
CA THR A 2 -7.43 -14.37 -13.58
C THR A 2 -7.18 -13.00 -14.20
N PHE A 3 -6.31 -12.20 -13.60
CA PHE A 3 -5.89 -10.91 -14.13
C PHE A 3 -5.12 -11.09 -15.45
N GLN A 4 -5.48 -10.31 -16.48
CA GLN A 4 -4.91 -10.42 -17.83
C GLN A 4 -4.08 -9.17 -18.23
N GLY A 5 -3.92 -8.24 -17.32
CA GLY A 5 -3.38 -6.91 -17.57
C GLY A 5 -4.48 -5.85 -17.59
N TYR A 6 -4.09 -4.61 -17.43
CA TYR A 6 -4.91 -3.46 -17.76
C TYR A 6 -4.87 -3.23 -19.28
N THR A 7 -5.61 -2.26 -19.76
CA THR A 7 -5.66 -1.90 -21.19
C THR A 7 -5.47 -0.39 -21.36
N GLN A 8 -5.29 0.07 -22.60
CA GLN A 8 -5.21 1.50 -22.88
C GLN A 8 -6.46 2.25 -22.41
N GLU A 9 -7.64 1.63 -22.52
CA GLU A 9 -8.90 2.19 -22.03
C GLU A 9 -8.90 2.44 -20.51
N THR A 10 -8.12 1.65 -19.74
CA THR A 10 -7.89 1.92 -18.31
C THR A 10 -7.20 3.27 -18.11
N VAL A 11 -6.12 3.51 -18.85
CA VAL A 11 -5.35 4.75 -18.78
C VAL A 11 -6.18 5.93 -19.25
N ASP A 12 -6.90 5.76 -20.37
CA ASP A 12 -7.78 6.78 -20.94
C ASP A 12 -8.91 7.16 -19.96
N PHE A 13 -9.53 6.18 -19.29
CA PHE A 13 -10.53 6.45 -18.26
C PHE A 13 -9.94 7.23 -17.07
N LEU A 14 -8.75 6.84 -16.57
CA LEU A 14 -8.09 7.49 -15.45
C LEU A 14 -7.73 8.96 -15.77
N TRP A 15 -7.24 9.24 -16.96
CA TRP A 15 -7.04 10.61 -17.42
C TRP A 15 -8.36 11.35 -17.64
N GLY A 16 -9.36 10.69 -18.22
CA GLY A 16 -10.68 11.24 -18.44
C GLY A 16 -11.32 11.75 -17.14
N ILE A 17 -11.33 10.90 -16.07
CA ILE A 17 -11.89 11.28 -14.77
C ILE A 17 -11.05 12.35 -14.04
N ARG A 18 -9.73 12.42 -14.26
CA ARG A 18 -8.85 13.45 -13.71
C ARG A 18 -9.23 14.84 -14.26
N PHE A 19 -9.51 14.94 -15.57
CA PHE A 19 -9.82 16.20 -16.22
C PHE A 19 -11.31 16.58 -16.16
N ASN A 20 -12.21 15.59 -16.06
CA ASN A 20 -13.66 15.79 -16.09
C ASN A 20 -14.31 15.26 -14.80
N ASN A 21 -13.83 15.71 -13.64
CA ASN A 21 -14.22 15.16 -12.34
C ASN A 21 -15.60 15.67 -11.89
N GLU A 22 -16.63 15.34 -12.66
CA GLU A 22 -18.01 15.74 -12.41
C GLU A 22 -18.99 14.58 -12.65
N ARG A 23 -20.18 14.68 -12.04
CA ARG A 23 -21.17 13.61 -12.05
C ARG A 23 -21.68 13.26 -13.45
N GLY A 24 -21.89 14.25 -14.30
CA GLY A 24 -22.37 14.05 -15.67
C GLY A 24 -21.41 13.16 -16.44
N TRP A 25 -20.15 13.58 -16.53
CA TRP A 25 -19.11 12.82 -17.22
C TRP A 25 -18.98 11.38 -16.69
N PHE A 26 -18.94 11.21 -15.37
CA PHE A 26 -18.82 9.87 -14.78
C PHE A 26 -20.03 8.97 -15.12
N MET A 27 -21.25 9.52 -15.15
CA MET A 27 -22.43 8.72 -15.49
C MET A 27 -22.40 8.25 -16.94
N ASP A 28 -21.89 9.07 -17.86
CA ASP A 28 -21.74 8.72 -19.28
C ASP A 28 -20.63 7.66 -19.49
N HIS A 29 -19.58 7.64 -18.63
CA HIS A 29 -18.44 6.70 -18.70
C HIS A 29 -18.45 5.63 -17.59
N LYS A 30 -19.62 5.39 -16.98
CA LYS A 30 -19.73 4.43 -15.87
C LYS A 30 -19.43 2.99 -16.30
N GLN A 31 -19.77 2.64 -17.53
CA GLN A 31 -19.47 1.32 -18.08
C GLN A 31 -17.96 1.16 -18.28
N ASP A 32 -17.28 2.18 -18.80
CA ASP A 32 -15.82 2.18 -18.97
C ASP A 32 -15.12 2.00 -17.61
N TYR A 33 -15.61 2.70 -16.57
CA TYR A 33 -15.13 2.48 -15.20
C TYR A 33 -15.22 1.02 -14.77
N GLN A 34 -16.37 0.39 -15.03
CA GLN A 34 -16.61 -0.99 -14.59
C GLN A 34 -15.77 -1.99 -15.35
N ASP A 35 -15.70 -1.85 -16.67
CA ASP A 35 -15.07 -2.83 -17.54
C ASP A 35 -13.54 -2.68 -17.56
N HIS A 36 -13.06 -1.44 -17.62
CA HIS A 36 -11.64 -1.16 -17.87
C HIS A 36 -10.83 -0.80 -16.61
N LEU A 37 -11.48 -0.39 -15.51
CA LEU A 37 -10.74 -0.09 -14.27
C LEU A 37 -11.15 -1.00 -13.11
N LEU A 38 -12.45 -1.08 -12.77
CA LEU A 38 -12.88 -1.80 -11.57
C LEU A 38 -12.71 -3.32 -11.73
N SER A 39 -13.13 -3.89 -12.85
CA SER A 39 -13.08 -5.33 -13.11
C SER A 39 -11.65 -5.87 -13.13
N PRO A 40 -10.71 -5.30 -13.91
CA PRO A 40 -9.33 -5.77 -13.91
C PRO A 40 -8.63 -5.55 -12.54
N THR A 41 -8.89 -4.40 -11.86
CA THR A 41 -8.32 -4.19 -10.53
C THR A 41 -8.85 -5.21 -9.52
N ARG A 42 -10.12 -5.61 -9.63
CA ARG A 42 -10.68 -6.67 -8.77
C ARG A 42 -10.04 -8.02 -9.07
N ALA A 43 -9.87 -8.37 -10.34
CA ALA A 43 -9.22 -9.62 -10.72
C ALA A 43 -7.77 -9.69 -10.19
N LEU A 44 -7.02 -8.58 -10.29
CA LEU A 44 -5.68 -8.47 -9.69
C LEU A 44 -5.74 -8.64 -8.17
N ALA A 45 -6.65 -7.93 -7.50
CA ALA A 45 -6.78 -7.95 -6.04
C ALA A 45 -7.12 -9.35 -5.52
N GLU A 46 -8.08 -10.04 -6.14
CA GLU A 46 -8.48 -11.40 -5.78
C GLU A 46 -7.32 -12.38 -6.00
N GLN A 47 -6.65 -12.33 -7.15
CA GLN A 47 -5.52 -13.20 -7.45
C GLN A 47 -4.34 -13.01 -6.47
N VAL A 48 -4.02 -11.75 -6.14
CA VAL A 48 -2.97 -11.44 -5.16
C VAL A 48 -3.39 -11.92 -3.76
N TYR A 49 -4.63 -11.66 -3.37
CA TYR A 49 -5.15 -12.08 -2.06
C TYR A 49 -5.14 -13.60 -1.91
N ASP A 50 -5.63 -14.34 -2.90
CA ASP A 50 -5.68 -15.80 -2.85
C ASP A 50 -4.27 -16.40 -2.70
N ALA A 51 -3.28 -15.90 -3.47
CA ALA A 51 -1.90 -16.35 -3.37
C ALA A 51 -1.26 -16.04 -2.00
N ILE A 52 -1.52 -14.84 -1.45
CA ILE A 52 -1.01 -14.47 -0.12
C ILE A 52 -1.71 -15.26 0.99
N HIS A 53 -3.00 -15.51 0.86
CA HIS A 53 -3.73 -16.32 1.83
C HIS A 53 -3.32 -17.81 1.79
N GLU A 54 -3.02 -18.35 0.62
CA GLU A 54 -2.48 -19.72 0.49
C GLU A 54 -1.10 -19.86 1.14
N ASP A 55 -0.22 -18.87 0.95
CA ASP A 55 1.13 -18.87 1.53
C ASP A 55 1.13 -18.63 3.06
N PHE A 56 0.16 -17.90 3.57
CA PHE A 56 0.08 -17.45 4.96
C PHE A 56 -1.33 -17.66 5.55
N PRO A 57 -1.80 -18.90 5.64
CA PRO A 57 -3.20 -19.21 6.02
C PRO A 57 -3.53 -18.84 7.47
N ASP A 58 -2.53 -18.73 8.33
CA ASP A 58 -2.70 -18.35 9.75
C ASP A 58 -2.87 -16.83 9.94
N GLU A 59 -2.57 -16.02 8.92
CA GLU A 59 -2.74 -14.57 8.98
C GLU A 59 -4.21 -14.22 8.67
N PRO A 60 -4.94 -13.53 9.57
CA PRO A 60 -6.35 -13.20 9.37
C PRO A 60 -6.53 -12.02 8.41
N PHE A 61 -6.01 -12.18 7.21
CA PHE A 61 -6.06 -11.17 6.18
C PHE A 61 -7.46 -10.95 5.61
N LEU A 62 -7.77 -9.71 5.33
CA LEU A 62 -8.97 -9.25 4.65
C LEU A 62 -8.58 -8.42 3.43
N LEU A 63 -9.19 -8.72 2.30
CA LEU A 63 -9.10 -7.91 1.09
C LEU A 63 -10.10 -6.76 1.16
N LYS A 64 -9.65 -5.55 0.93
CA LYS A 64 -10.49 -4.36 0.81
C LYS A 64 -10.14 -3.58 -0.46
N MET A 65 -11.16 -3.22 -1.23
CA MET A 65 -11.03 -2.35 -2.39
C MET A 65 -11.56 -0.94 -2.10
N SER A 66 -10.90 0.06 -2.63
CA SER A 66 -11.39 1.43 -2.55
C SER A 66 -12.62 1.62 -3.44
N ARG A 67 -13.47 2.57 -3.07
CA ARG A 67 -14.51 3.10 -3.95
C ARG A 67 -13.95 4.25 -4.75
N ILE A 68 -14.43 4.43 -5.99
CA ILE A 68 -14.06 5.58 -6.83
C ILE A 68 -14.53 6.91 -6.22
N TYR A 69 -15.63 6.89 -5.46
CA TYR A 69 -16.19 8.09 -4.83
C TYR A 69 -15.30 8.61 -3.70
N ARG A 70 -15.04 9.91 -3.68
CA ARG A 70 -14.46 10.60 -2.53
C ARG A 70 -15.46 10.71 -1.40
N ASP A 71 -14.99 10.77 -0.17
CA ASP A 71 -15.82 11.12 0.98
C ASP A 71 -16.25 12.60 0.86
N ALA A 72 -17.55 12.84 0.76
CA ALA A 72 -18.12 14.18 0.59
C ALA A 72 -17.68 15.17 1.68
N ARG A 73 -17.34 14.67 2.88
CA ARG A 73 -16.81 15.47 4.00
C ARG A 73 -15.35 15.94 3.79
N ARG A 74 -14.64 15.35 2.82
CA ARG A 74 -13.20 15.55 2.58
C ARG A 74 -12.89 16.03 1.16
N LEU A 75 -13.84 16.65 0.48
CA LEU A 75 -13.65 17.10 -0.91
C LEU A 75 -12.60 18.22 -1.03
N HIS A 76 -12.57 19.16 -0.08
CA HIS A 76 -11.60 20.27 -0.04
C HIS A 76 -11.38 20.95 -1.42
N GLY A 77 -12.46 21.16 -2.18
CA GLY A 77 -12.41 21.73 -3.52
C GLY A 77 -12.05 20.75 -4.65
N GLN A 78 -11.81 19.48 -4.34
CA GLN A 78 -11.63 18.43 -5.33
C GLN A 78 -12.98 17.87 -5.80
N GLY A 79 -13.03 17.34 -7.03
CA GLY A 79 -14.21 16.70 -7.57
C GLY A 79 -14.65 15.45 -6.78
N PRO A 80 -15.88 14.95 -7.04
CA PRO A 80 -16.49 13.87 -6.25
C PRO A 80 -15.85 12.49 -6.45
N TYR A 81 -14.96 12.34 -7.42
CA TYR A 81 -14.34 11.06 -7.74
C TYR A 81 -12.83 11.11 -7.50
N LYS A 82 -12.23 9.95 -7.19
CA LYS A 82 -10.79 9.75 -7.24
C LYS A 82 -10.38 9.51 -8.70
N ASP A 83 -9.18 9.90 -9.02
CA ASP A 83 -8.51 9.61 -10.28
C ASP A 83 -7.53 8.42 -10.16
N HIS A 84 -7.73 7.62 -9.14
CA HIS A 84 -6.96 6.41 -8.84
C HIS A 84 -7.85 5.38 -8.18
N LEU A 85 -7.46 4.11 -8.30
CA LEU A 85 -8.13 3.01 -7.60
C LEU A 85 -7.06 2.17 -6.87
N TRP A 86 -7.39 1.71 -5.66
CA TRP A 86 -6.49 0.88 -4.88
C TRP A 86 -7.23 -0.27 -4.19
N PHE A 87 -6.48 -1.31 -3.88
CA PHE A 87 -6.89 -2.31 -2.92
C PHE A 87 -5.83 -2.48 -1.83
N CYS A 88 -6.21 -3.07 -0.72
CA CYS A 88 -5.27 -3.43 0.34
C CYS A 88 -5.61 -4.79 0.96
N ILE A 89 -4.56 -5.44 1.48
CA ILE A 89 -4.63 -6.67 2.27
C ILE A 89 -4.14 -6.33 3.67
N ARG A 90 -4.99 -6.55 4.67
CA ARG A 90 -4.74 -6.12 6.05
C ARG A 90 -5.46 -6.98 7.06
N THR A 91 -5.03 -6.95 8.30
CA THR A 91 -5.74 -7.59 9.42
C THR A 91 -6.74 -6.62 10.06
N GLY A 92 -7.93 -7.14 10.41
CA GLY A 92 -8.96 -6.40 11.13
C GLY A 92 -9.63 -5.28 10.34
N ASP A 93 -10.82 -4.87 10.78
CA ASP A 93 -11.60 -3.78 10.19
C ASP A 93 -11.48 -2.47 10.99
N GLN A 94 -11.23 -2.56 12.30
CA GLN A 94 -11.12 -1.40 13.16
C GLN A 94 -9.67 -0.90 13.21
N ASP A 95 -9.51 0.41 13.22
CA ASP A 95 -8.22 1.11 13.39
C ASP A 95 -7.10 0.70 12.41
N TRP A 96 -7.49 0.25 11.23
CA TRP A 96 -6.59 -0.28 10.20
C TRP A 96 -5.52 0.72 9.74
N THR A 97 -5.78 2.01 9.87
CA THR A 97 -4.83 3.06 9.46
C THR A 97 -3.56 3.09 10.30
N GLY A 98 -3.65 2.54 11.51
CA GLY A 98 -2.53 2.38 12.44
C GLY A 98 -1.89 0.99 12.42
N ARG A 99 -2.29 0.11 11.50
CA ARG A 99 -1.69 -1.22 11.33
C ARG A 99 -0.92 -1.34 10.02
N PRO A 100 0.07 -2.23 9.94
CA PRO A 100 0.75 -2.49 8.67
C PRO A 100 -0.26 -3.04 7.66
N THR A 101 -0.16 -2.59 6.43
CA THR A 101 -1.12 -2.91 5.37
C THR A 101 -0.37 -3.07 4.05
N PHE A 102 -0.57 -4.16 3.34
CA PHE A 102 -0.16 -4.30 1.96
C PHE A 102 -1.13 -3.54 1.07
N TYR A 103 -0.63 -2.91 0.03
CA TYR A 103 -1.46 -2.14 -0.89
C TYR A 103 -0.97 -2.23 -2.33
N PHE A 104 -1.89 -2.04 -3.25
CA PHE A 104 -1.65 -1.72 -4.65
C PHE A 104 -2.54 -0.54 -5.04
N GLU A 105 -2.01 0.38 -5.81
CA GLU A 105 -2.72 1.56 -6.33
C GLU A 105 -2.32 1.79 -7.78
N ILE A 106 -3.30 2.18 -8.62
CA ILE A 106 -3.09 2.64 -9.99
C ILE A 106 -3.73 4.00 -10.19
N GLY A 107 -2.97 4.93 -10.72
CA GLY A 107 -3.38 6.26 -11.15
C GLY A 107 -3.14 6.47 -12.64
N PRO A 108 -3.44 7.66 -13.19
CA PRO A 108 -3.32 7.90 -14.63
C PRO A 108 -1.87 7.95 -15.15
N ASP A 109 -0.91 8.18 -14.27
CA ASP A 109 0.49 8.37 -14.61
C ASP A 109 1.47 7.51 -13.79
N TYR A 110 0.95 6.69 -12.88
CA TYR A 110 1.76 5.81 -12.03
C TYR A 110 0.98 4.56 -11.59
N TYR A 111 1.71 3.57 -11.12
CA TYR A 111 1.21 2.56 -10.20
C TYR A 111 2.17 2.39 -9.03
N SER A 112 1.64 1.94 -7.91
CA SER A 112 2.41 1.75 -6.69
C SER A 112 1.93 0.51 -5.94
N TYR A 113 2.86 -0.24 -5.36
CA TYR A 113 2.53 -1.30 -4.42
C TYR A 113 3.58 -1.43 -3.33
N GLY A 114 3.19 -2.00 -2.23
CA GLY A 114 4.11 -2.15 -1.10
C GLY A 114 3.40 -2.48 0.21
N MET A 115 4.07 -2.10 1.29
CA MET A 115 3.55 -2.29 2.64
C MET A 115 3.95 -1.13 3.56
N GLY A 116 3.04 -0.74 4.44
CA GLY A 116 3.36 0.29 5.42
C GLY A 116 2.18 0.71 6.28
N PHE A 117 2.37 1.84 6.96
CA PHE A 117 1.35 2.44 7.81
C PHE A 117 0.75 3.66 7.13
N TRP A 118 -0.56 3.70 6.96
CA TRP A 118 -1.22 4.87 6.41
C TRP A 118 -1.17 6.08 7.37
N CYS A 119 -1.55 5.88 8.64
CA CYS A 119 -1.58 6.94 9.64
C CYS A 119 -1.33 6.37 11.05
N PRO A 120 -0.09 5.97 11.38
CA PRO A 120 0.22 5.39 12.66
C PRO A 120 0.07 6.43 13.77
N ARG A 121 -0.49 6.01 14.90
CA ARG A 121 -0.57 6.85 16.10
C ARG A 121 0.83 7.18 16.63
N PRO A 122 1.06 8.37 17.19
CA PRO A 122 2.36 8.73 17.78
C PRO A 122 2.87 7.72 18.82
N ALA A 123 1.96 7.13 19.60
CA ALA A 123 2.28 6.09 20.58
C ALA A 123 2.88 4.84 19.92
N LEU A 124 2.32 4.38 18.79
CA LEU A 124 2.87 3.26 18.04
C LEU A 124 4.28 3.55 17.54
N MET A 125 4.51 4.75 16.99
CA MET A 125 5.85 5.13 16.52
C MET A 125 6.84 5.35 17.66
N ALA A 126 6.37 5.66 18.87
CA ALA A 126 7.21 5.67 20.07
C ALA A 126 7.58 4.24 20.50
N ALA A 127 6.60 3.31 20.53
CA ALA A 127 6.85 1.90 20.81
C ALA A 127 7.78 1.24 19.77
N TYR A 128 7.63 1.59 18.49
CA TYR A 128 8.54 1.18 17.42
C TYR A 128 10.00 1.57 17.72
N ARG A 129 10.26 2.82 18.09
CA ARG A 129 11.62 3.26 18.47
C ARG A 129 12.11 2.56 19.71
N GLN A 130 11.28 2.41 20.75
CA GLN A 130 11.64 1.65 21.95
C GLN A 130 11.98 0.18 21.63
N GLY A 131 11.28 -0.43 20.67
CA GLY A 131 11.61 -1.76 20.17
C GLY A 131 13.00 -1.82 19.53
N ILE A 132 13.34 -0.82 18.71
CA ILE A 132 14.69 -0.70 18.13
C ILE A 132 15.74 -0.49 19.22
N ASP A 133 15.48 0.36 20.23
CA ASP A 133 16.42 0.64 21.31
C ASP A 133 16.70 -0.61 22.16
N ARG A 134 15.69 -1.46 22.37
CA ARG A 134 15.83 -2.70 23.16
C ARG A 134 16.45 -3.86 22.37
N HIS A 135 16.06 -4.00 21.10
CA HIS A 135 16.39 -5.13 20.23
C HIS A 135 16.79 -4.67 18.83
N PRO A 136 17.87 -3.88 18.68
CA PRO A 136 18.27 -3.32 17.38
C PRO A 136 18.66 -4.39 16.36
N GLU A 137 19.07 -5.58 16.80
CA GLU A 137 19.47 -6.70 15.96
C GLU A 137 18.32 -7.23 15.10
N GLU A 138 17.09 -7.23 15.61
CA GLU A 138 15.92 -7.75 14.89
C GLU A 138 15.65 -6.92 13.63
N LEU A 139 15.49 -5.60 13.79
CA LEU A 139 15.28 -4.72 12.63
C LEU A 139 16.53 -4.65 11.76
N SER A 140 17.75 -4.67 12.35
CA SER A 140 18.99 -4.65 11.57
C SER A 140 19.08 -5.83 10.60
N ARG A 141 18.63 -7.02 11.00
CA ARG A 141 18.61 -8.20 10.13
C ARG A 141 17.69 -7.96 8.93
N LEU A 142 16.47 -7.46 9.16
CA LEU A 142 15.50 -7.14 8.10
C LEU A 142 16.05 -6.06 7.16
N VAL A 143 16.62 -4.99 7.71
CA VAL A 143 17.18 -3.88 6.92
C VAL A 143 18.37 -4.34 6.07
N ARG A 144 19.26 -5.20 6.58
CA ARG A 144 20.35 -5.77 5.76
C ARG A 144 19.83 -6.61 4.61
N GLN A 145 18.73 -7.34 4.82
CA GLN A 145 18.08 -8.09 3.74
C GLN A 145 17.42 -7.14 2.73
N PHE A 146 16.70 -6.13 3.21
CA PHE A 146 16.07 -5.12 2.40
C PHE A 146 17.05 -4.37 1.50
N ASN A 147 18.22 -4.04 2.01
CA ASN A 147 19.25 -3.30 1.26
C ASN A 147 19.92 -4.14 0.14
N LYS A 148 19.56 -5.42 -0.04
CA LYS A 148 20.05 -6.27 -1.14
C LYS A 148 19.14 -6.27 -2.37
N GLN A 149 18.00 -5.62 -2.29
CA GLN A 149 17.02 -5.50 -3.37
C GLN A 149 16.88 -4.02 -3.80
N ASP A 150 16.39 -3.79 -5.00
CA ASP A 150 16.18 -2.48 -5.62
C ASP A 150 14.72 -2.22 -6.01
N VAL A 151 13.81 -3.16 -5.71
CA VAL A 151 12.38 -3.04 -6.02
C VAL A 151 11.70 -2.04 -5.10
N PHE A 152 11.93 -2.15 -3.79
CA PHE A 152 11.26 -1.30 -2.80
C PHE A 152 12.20 -0.26 -2.22
N ALA A 153 11.68 0.96 -2.04
CA ALA A 153 12.33 2.03 -1.31
C ALA A 153 11.69 2.25 0.07
N LEU A 154 12.51 2.62 1.05
CA LEU A 154 12.02 3.09 2.34
C LEU A 154 11.48 4.50 2.19
N ALA A 155 10.21 4.70 2.50
CA ALA A 155 9.50 5.95 2.40
C ALA A 155 8.74 6.31 3.69
N GLY A 156 7.97 7.38 3.63
CA GLY A 156 7.26 7.98 4.75
C GLY A 156 7.94 9.25 5.24
N PRO A 157 7.20 10.17 5.85
CA PRO A 157 7.73 11.43 6.30
C PRO A 157 8.69 11.26 7.50
N GLU A 158 9.74 12.05 7.51
CA GLU A 158 10.70 12.09 8.61
C GLU A 158 10.39 13.19 9.62
N TYR A 159 10.89 13.02 10.85
CA TYR A 159 10.92 14.10 11.82
C TYR A 159 12.03 15.09 11.45
N ALA A 160 11.74 16.41 11.56
CA ALA A 160 12.74 17.45 11.33
C ALA A 160 13.90 17.43 12.34
N ARG A 161 13.63 16.90 13.54
CA ARG A 161 14.65 16.70 14.59
C ARG A 161 14.71 15.22 14.93
N SER A 162 15.94 14.69 15.08
CA SER A 162 16.13 13.29 15.50
C SER A 162 15.36 12.99 16.79
N LYS A 163 14.80 11.80 16.86
CA LYS A 163 14.05 11.29 18.02
C LYS A 163 14.92 10.46 18.98
N GLY A 164 16.18 10.31 18.68
CA GLY A 164 17.14 9.56 19.49
C GLY A 164 18.37 9.18 18.68
N GLU A 165 19.27 8.41 19.28
CA GLU A 165 20.46 7.89 18.65
C GLU A 165 20.30 6.41 18.36
N THR A 166 20.80 5.97 17.21
CA THR A 166 20.81 4.58 16.79
C THR A 166 21.97 4.34 15.82
N THR A 167 22.18 3.10 15.41
CA THR A 167 23.23 2.77 14.45
C THR A 167 23.02 3.47 13.10
N PRO A 168 24.08 3.75 12.33
CA PRO A 168 23.96 4.33 10.99
C PRO A 168 23.01 3.56 10.08
N LEU A 169 22.98 2.22 10.19
CA LEU A 169 22.07 1.35 9.43
C LEU A 169 20.60 1.63 9.72
N LEU A 170 20.26 1.83 10.98
CA LEU A 170 18.87 2.00 11.43
C LEU A 170 18.40 3.46 11.46
N ARG A 171 19.30 4.42 11.35
CA ARG A 171 18.96 5.84 11.41
C ARG A 171 17.87 6.27 10.43
N PRO A 172 17.87 5.87 9.15
CA PRO A 172 16.80 6.21 8.20
C PRO A 172 15.43 5.64 8.59
N TRP A 173 15.41 4.52 9.30
CA TRP A 173 14.21 3.84 9.78
C TRP A 173 13.68 4.45 11.07
N TYR A 174 14.58 4.75 12.00
CA TYR A 174 14.26 5.25 13.35
C TYR A 174 13.56 6.61 13.33
N ASN A 175 13.96 7.49 12.43
CA ASN A 175 13.53 8.89 12.43
C ASN A 175 12.25 9.15 11.62
N ARG A 176 11.48 8.12 11.30
CA ARG A 176 10.24 8.26 10.50
C ARG A 176 9.01 8.51 11.37
N LYS A 177 8.05 9.28 10.81
CA LYS A 177 6.70 9.47 11.36
C LYS A 177 5.78 8.31 11.01
N SER A 178 6.02 7.68 9.86
CA SER A 178 5.46 6.42 9.40
C SER A 178 6.51 5.69 8.57
N VAL A 179 6.45 4.38 8.53
CA VAL A 179 7.34 3.55 7.72
C VAL A 179 6.54 2.94 6.59
N ASN A 180 6.96 3.20 5.36
CA ASN A 180 6.40 2.61 4.15
C ASN A 180 7.53 2.01 3.32
N LEU A 181 7.32 0.81 2.80
CA LEU A 181 8.18 0.11 1.87
C LEU A 181 7.43 0.05 0.56
N GLN A 182 7.80 0.89 -0.39
CA GLN A 182 6.99 1.14 -1.58
C GLN A 182 7.79 1.00 -2.87
N HIS A 183 7.10 0.51 -3.88
CA HIS A 183 7.53 0.49 -5.27
C HIS A 183 6.62 1.43 -6.04
N ASP A 184 7.14 2.64 -6.31
CA ASP A 184 6.43 3.67 -7.06
C ASP A 184 7.08 3.79 -8.44
N VAL A 185 6.31 3.55 -9.48
CA VAL A 185 6.78 3.62 -10.86
C VAL A 185 5.83 4.41 -11.75
N PRO A 186 6.35 5.17 -12.72
CA PRO A 186 5.52 5.69 -13.82
C PRO A 186 4.84 4.52 -14.55
N LEU A 187 3.68 4.76 -15.15
CA LEU A 187 3.05 3.74 -15.99
C LEU A 187 4.01 3.33 -17.11
N ASP A 188 4.19 2.03 -17.25
CA ASP A 188 4.98 1.38 -18.28
C ASP A 188 4.20 0.18 -18.86
N ASP A 189 4.80 -0.55 -19.79
CA ASP A 189 4.16 -1.69 -20.45
C ASP A 189 3.81 -2.83 -19.50
N ARG A 190 4.36 -2.81 -18.28
CA ARG A 190 4.11 -3.84 -17.27
C ARG A 190 2.65 -3.89 -16.82
N ILE A 191 1.97 -2.75 -16.79
CA ILE A 191 0.54 -2.72 -16.43
C ILE A 191 -0.35 -3.47 -17.41
N PHE A 192 0.04 -3.57 -18.67
CA PHE A 192 -0.71 -4.29 -19.71
C PHE A 192 -0.48 -5.80 -19.70
N SER A 193 0.38 -6.27 -18.80
CA SER A 193 0.80 -7.66 -18.74
C SER A 193 0.18 -8.41 -17.54
N PRO A 194 -0.21 -9.68 -17.69
CA PRO A 194 -0.64 -10.51 -16.56
C PRO A 194 0.48 -10.75 -15.52
N GLU A 195 1.75 -10.56 -15.90
CA GLU A 195 2.88 -10.71 -14.99
C GLU A 195 2.91 -9.67 -13.88
N LEU A 196 2.21 -8.53 -14.02
CA LEU A 196 2.05 -7.57 -12.93
C LEU A 196 1.51 -8.23 -11.65
N ALA A 197 0.56 -9.17 -11.78
CA ALA A 197 0.05 -9.90 -10.64
C ALA A 197 1.16 -10.67 -9.89
N GLN A 198 2.05 -11.32 -10.65
CA GLN A 198 3.16 -12.06 -10.06
C GLN A 198 4.18 -11.15 -9.38
N ASP A 199 4.44 -9.96 -9.94
CA ASP A 199 5.32 -8.97 -9.32
C ASP A 199 4.77 -8.50 -7.98
N VAL A 200 3.48 -8.17 -7.92
CA VAL A 200 2.82 -7.75 -6.68
C VAL A 200 2.83 -8.88 -5.63
N ILE A 201 2.53 -10.13 -6.04
CA ILE A 201 2.58 -11.30 -5.16
C ILE A 201 3.98 -11.50 -4.59
N ASN A 202 5.00 -11.52 -5.45
CA ASN A 202 6.39 -11.68 -5.03
C ASN A 202 6.85 -10.53 -4.13
N GLY A 203 6.40 -9.31 -4.44
CA GLY A 203 6.64 -8.13 -3.62
C GLY A 203 6.07 -8.31 -2.20
N PHE A 204 4.81 -8.68 -2.08
CA PHE A 204 4.18 -8.89 -0.76
C PHE A 204 4.82 -10.02 0.02
N ARG A 205 5.17 -11.13 -0.65
CA ARG A 205 5.96 -12.23 -0.03
C ARG A 205 7.27 -11.74 0.56
N SER A 206 7.99 -10.92 -0.20
CA SER A 206 9.30 -10.40 0.23
C SER A 206 9.20 -9.42 1.42
N LEU A 207 8.07 -8.72 1.53
CA LEU A 207 7.80 -7.76 2.61
C LEU A 207 7.14 -8.40 3.84
N MET A 208 6.70 -9.66 3.78
CA MET A 208 6.05 -10.35 4.90
C MET A 208 6.86 -10.35 6.21
N PRO A 209 8.21 -10.48 6.20
CA PRO A 209 8.99 -10.38 7.44
C PRO A 209 8.86 -9.02 8.14
N PHE A 210 8.76 -7.93 7.38
CA PHE A 210 8.50 -6.59 7.91
C PHE A 210 7.07 -6.45 8.42
N TYR A 211 6.09 -6.98 7.65
CA TYR A 211 4.70 -7.00 8.09
C TYR A 211 4.57 -7.62 9.48
N ARG A 212 5.12 -8.83 9.68
CA ARG A 212 5.10 -9.54 10.97
C ARG A 212 5.84 -8.79 12.08
N TYR A 213 6.96 -8.15 11.76
CA TYR A 213 7.68 -7.30 12.71
C TYR A 213 6.80 -6.14 13.20
N PHE A 214 6.15 -5.43 12.28
CA PHE A 214 5.30 -4.29 12.64
C PHE A 214 3.98 -4.70 13.30
N ASP A 215 3.38 -5.81 12.89
CA ASP A 215 2.12 -6.28 13.47
C ASP A 215 2.28 -6.69 14.94
N ARG A 216 3.39 -7.35 15.29
CA ARG A 216 3.73 -7.63 16.69
C ARG A 216 3.86 -6.37 17.55
N LEU A 217 4.42 -5.30 17.00
CA LEU A 217 4.50 -4.01 17.71
C LEU A 217 3.11 -3.40 17.93
N CYS A 218 2.21 -3.55 16.96
CA CYS A 218 0.83 -3.10 17.13
C CYS A 218 0.09 -3.88 18.24
N ALA A 219 0.29 -5.20 18.31
CA ALA A 219 -0.31 -6.03 19.35
C ALA A 219 0.16 -5.61 20.74
N SER A 220 1.46 -5.39 20.92
CA SER A 220 2.03 -4.98 22.23
C SER A 220 1.59 -3.58 22.69
N THR A 221 1.18 -2.70 21.77
CA THR A 221 0.68 -1.35 22.11
C THR A 221 -0.82 -1.29 22.37
N ALA A 222 -1.57 -2.31 21.98
CA ALA A 222 -3.01 -2.39 22.24
C ALA A 222 -3.32 -2.91 23.67
N GLU A 223 -2.34 -3.58 24.30
CA GLU A 223 -2.47 -4.14 25.66
C GLU A 223 -1.96 -3.19 26.76
N ALA A 224 -1.38 -2.05 26.40
CA ALA A 224 -0.84 -1.05 27.33
C ALA A 224 -1.73 0.20 27.39
#